data_dd951d3c5996f454521e9c2906108ffd
#
_entry.id   dd951d3c5996f454521e9c2906108ffd
#
_cell.length_a   1.000
_cell.length_b   1.000
_cell.length_c   1.000
_cell.angle_alpha   90.00
_cell.angle_beta   90.00
_cell.angle_gamma   90.00
#
_symmetry.space_group_name_H-M   'P 1'
#
loop_
_entity.id
_entity.type
_entity.pdbx_description
1 polymer ?
#
loop_
_entity_poly.entity_id
_entity_poly.type
_entity_poly.pdbx_seq_one_letter_code
_entity_poly.pdbx_strand_id
1 'polypeptide(L)'
;FINYDGKHTSIAQFPQVYEQTAVINGMSKAFAMTGWRIGYSACPTWLAKGCEKIQGQMTSGANTMAQKASITALQTDPSEYRYMIDEFKKRREIVYHLMKAIPGFKVNYPEAAFYFFPDISFYIGKTLNGTEIKDADDFAMFLLENAYVGTVGGVSFGNANCIRFSYAASEKELKDAMNRIKICLEEAVIE
;
A
#
# COMPACT_ATOMS: atom_id res chain seq x y z
N PHE A 1 -8.36 -6.20 -7.37
CA PHE A 1 -8.30 -5.26 -6.26
C PHE A 1 -8.49 -5.98 -4.95
N ILE A 2 -7.64 -5.66 -3.96
CA ILE A 2 -7.86 -6.15 -2.60
C ILE A 2 -8.93 -5.26 -1.97
N ASN A 3 -10.15 -5.76 -1.96
CA ASN A 3 -11.30 -5.16 -1.32
C ASN A 3 -11.96 -6.25 -0.47
N TYR A 4 -11.93 -6.09 0.85
CA TYR A 4 -12.33 -7.14 1.78
C TYR A 4 -13.83 -7.12 2.07
N ASP A 5 -14.37 -5.95 2.31
CA ASP A 5 -15.68 -5.79 2.94
C ASP A 5 -16.60 -4.80 2.18
N GLY A 6 -16.12 -4.20 1.08
CA GLY A 6 -16.85 -3.22 0.30
C GLY A 6 -16.99 -3.59 -1.18
N LYS A 7 -17.66 -2.73 -1.92
CA LYS A 7 -17.74 -2.79 -3.37
C LYS A 7 -17.00 -1.61 -3.98
N HIS A 8 -16.05 -1.90 -4.87
CA HIS A 8 -15.34 -0.85 -5.60
C HIS A 8 -16.30 -0.11 -6.54
N THR A 9 -16.24 1.21 -6.51
CA THR A 9 -16.99 2.09 -7.39
C THR A 9 -16.00 2.90 -8.24
N SER A 10 -16.08 2.75 -9.56
CA SER A 10 -15.29 3.52 -10.51
C SER A 10 -16.08 4.72 -11.02
N ILE A 11 -15.43 5.87 -11.19
CA ILE A 11 -16.00 7.04 -11.86
C ILE A 11 -16.43 6.71 -13.31
N ALA A 12 -15.76 5.77 -13.96
CA ALA A 12 -16.06 5.33 -15.32
C ALA A 12 -17.42 4.64 -15.48
N GLN A 13 -18.09 4.27 -14.37
CA GLN A 13 -19.47 3.74 -14.45
C GLN A 13 -20.53 4.80 -14.75
N PHE A 14 -20.19 6.10 -14.65
CA PHE A 14 -21.14 7.20 -14.87
C PHE A 14 -21.03 7.70 -16.32
N PRO A 15 -22.07 7.46 -17.17
CA PRO A 15 -22.02 7.84 -18.59
C PRO A 15 -21.76 9.33 -18.84
N GLN A 16 -22.20 10.18 -17.92
CA GLN A 16 -22.10 11.64 -18.03
C GLN A 16 -20.66 12.15 -18.06
N VAL A 17 -19.71 11.39 -17.49
CA VAL A 17 -18.31 11.79 -17.41
C VAL A 17 -17.37 10.83 -18.19
N TYR A 18 -17.95 9.85 -18.89
CA TYR A 18 -17.16 8.81 -19.56
C TYR A 18 -16.13 9.39 -20.54
N GLU A 19 -16.55 10.35 -21.37
CA GLU A 19 -15.67 11.01 -22.36
C GLU A 19 -14.61 11.94 -21.74
N GLN A 20 -14.69 12.18 -20.42
CA GLN A 20 -13.73 12.98 -19.66
C GLN A 20 -12.91 12.14 -18.69
N THR A 21 -13.10 10.81 -18.71
CA THR A 21 -12.49 9.89 -17.75
C THR A 21 -11.36 9.10 -18.40
N ALA A 22 -10.21 9.06 -17.74
CA ALA A 22 -9.13 8.13 -18.01
C ALA A 22 -8.96 7.20 -16.81
N VAL A 23 -9.20 5.91 -16.99
CA VAL A 23 -8.91 4.88 -16.00
C VAL A 23 -7.48 4.40 -16.21
N ILE A 24 -6.64 4.57 -15.21
CA ILE A 24 -5.25 4.07 -15.21
C ILE A 24 -5.17 2.89 -14.25
N ASN A 25 -4.69 1.76 -14.73
CA ASN A 25 -4.57 0.56 -13.92
C ASN A 25 -3.26 -0.18 -14.23
N GLY A 26 -2.91 -1.15 -13.42
CA GLY A 26 -1.66 -1.89 -13.58
C GLY A 26 -1.75 -3.33 -13.12
N MET A 27 -0.90 -4.16 -13.67
CA MET A 27 -0.83 -5.58 -13.39
C MET A 27 -0.04 -5.88 -12.11
N SER A 28 0.73 -4.91 -11.62
CA SER A 28 1.73 -5.07 -10.56
C SER A 28 1.19 -5.68 -9.27
N LYS A 29 -0.01 -5.27 -8.82
CA LYS A 29 -0.55 -5.65 -7.50
C LYS A 29 -1.57 -6.78 -7.62
N ALA A 30 -2.59 -6.60 -8.46
CA ALA A 30 -3.67 -7.58 -8.62
C ALA A 30 -3.17 -8.96 -9.08
N PHE A 31 -2.12 -9.01 -9.87
CA PHE A 31 -1.58 -10.24 -10.46
C PHE A 31 -0.15 -10.56 -10.00
N ALA A 32 0.33 -9.93 -8.93
CA ALA A 32 1.70 -10.10 -8.42
C ALA A 32 2.80 -9.89 -9.49
N MET A 33 2.58 -8.98 -10.43
CA MET A 33 3.43 -8.73 -11.60
C MET A 33 4.28 -7.45 -11.44
N THR A 34 4.80 -7.17 -10.25
CA THR A 34 5.59 -5.95 -9.99
C THR A 34 6.84 -5.84 -10.86
N GLY A 35 7.54 -6.95 -11.07
CA GLY A 35 8.75 -7.02 -11.91
C GLY A 35 8.50 -6.90 -13.41
N TRP A 36 7.27 -7.12 -13.87
CA TRP A 36 6.91 -7.06 -15.29
C TRP A 36 6.80 -5.64 -15.85
N ARG A 37 6.73 -4.64 -14.99
CA ARG A 37 6.69 -3.20 -15.32
C ARG A 37 5.64 -2.83 -16.37
N ILE A 38 4.39 -3.25 -16.17
CA ILE A 38 3.30 -3.03 -17.11
C ILE A 38 2.03 -2.51 -16.43
N GLY A 39 1.41 -1.54 -17.07
CA GLY A 39 0.10 -1.01 -16.78
C GLY A 39 -0.62 -0.64 -18.05
N TYR A 40 -1.83 -0.19 -17.96
CA TYR A 40 -2.66 0.24 -19.06
C TYR A 40 -3.56 1.42 -18.69
N SER A 41 -3.97 2.16 -19.70
CA SER A 41 -5.03 3.16 -19.57
C SER A 41 -6.21 2.81 -20.46
N ALA A 42 -7.41 3.06 -19.98
CA ALA A 42 -8.65 3.04 -20.76
C ALA A 42 -9.24 4.44 -20.74
N CYS A 43 -9.27 5.10 -21.88
CA CYS A 43 -9.63 6.52 -22.00
C CYS A 43 -10.19 6.83 -23.39
N PRO A 44 -10.79 8.02 -23.60
CA PRO A 44 -11.26 8.45 -24.92
C PRO A 44 -10.17 8.36 -25.99
N THR A 45 -10.56 8.01 -27.22
CA THR A 45 -9.63 7.74 -28.33
C THR A 45 -8.65 8.88 -28.62
N TRP A 46 -9.09 10.13 -28.48
CA TRP A 46 -8.21 11.29 -28.69
C TRP A 46 -7.04 11.32 -27.71
N LEU A 47 -7.31 10.98 -26.43
CA LEU A 47 -6.28 10.94 -25.39
C LEU A 47 -5.36 9.71 -25.59
N ALA A 48 -5.95 8.54 -25.90
CA ALA A 48 -5.18 7.33 -26.19
C ALA A 48 -4.18 7.54 -27.33
N LYS A 49 -4.59 8.15 -28.44
CA LYS A 49 -3.70 8.51 -29.56
C LYS A 49 -2.59 9.50 -29.17
N GLY A 50 -2.91 10.47 -28.31
CA GLY A 50 -1.90 11.40 -27.76
C GLY A 50 -0.86 10.67 -26.90
N CYS A 51 -1.29 9.80 -26.01
CA CYS A 51 -0.42 8.97 -25.18
C CYS A 51 0.46 8.04 -26.03
N GLU A 52 -0.12 7.35 -27.02
CA GLU A 52 0.61 6.46 -27.94
C GLU A 52 1.71 7.21 -28.69
N LYS A 53 1.42 8.41 -29.21
CA LYS A 53 2.39 9.23 -29.91
C LYS A 53 3.58 9.61 -29.02
N ILE A 54 3.32 10.05 -27.78
CA ILE A 54 4.39 10.43 -26.84
C ILE A 54 5.17 9.20 -26.40
N GLN A 55 4.48 8.14 -25.97
CA GLN A 55 5.08 6.89 -25.50
C GLN A 55 5.97 6.26 -26.58
N GLY A 56 5.50 6.26 -27.84
CA GLY A 56 6.26 5.74 -28.98
C GLY A 56 7.59 6.45 -29.20
N GLN A 57 7.67 7.76 -28.90
CA GLN A 57 8.92 8.53 -29.00
C GLN A 57 9.82 8.38 -27.77
N MET A 58 9.23 8.15 -26.58
CA MET A 58 10.01 8.06 -25.34
C MET A 58 10.61 6.69 -25.11
N THR A 59 9.83 5.62 -25.27
CA THR A 59 10.23 4.25 -24.90
C THR A 59 9.87 3.20 -25.96
N SER A 60 9.36 3.59 -27.10
CA SER A 60 8.85 2.75 -28.20
C SER A 60 7.63 1.90 -27.85
N GLY A 61 7.49 1.46 -26.60
CA GLY A 61 6.36 0.66 -26.12
C GLY A 61 6.71 -0.24 -24.95
N ALA A 62 5.70 -0.87 -24.38
CA ALA A 62 5.87 -1.83 -23.29
C ALA A 62 6.43 -3.17 -23.81
N ASN A 63 7.15 -3.89 -22.96
CA ASN A 63 7.69 -5.22 -23.27
C ASN A 63 6.60 -6.16 -23.79
N THR A 64 6.81 -6.79 -24.96
CA THR A 64 5.80 -7.64 -25.63
C THR A 64 5.47 -8.91 -24.86
N MET A 65 6.43 -9.49 -24.13
CA MET A 65 6.18 -10.65 -23.24
C MET A 65 5.26 -10.24 -22.10
N ALA A 66 5.50 -9.08 -21.48
CA ALA A 66 4.64 -8.55 -20.43
C ALA A 66 3.22 -8.25 -20.95
N GLN A 67 3.07 -7.76 -22.16
CA GLN A 67 1.76 -7.56 -22.80
C GLN A 67 1.03 -8.89 -22.96
N LYS A 68 1.68 -9.93 -23.47
CA LYS A 68 1.10 -11.27 -23.62
C LYS A 68 0.70 -11.89 -22.28
N ALA A 69 1.57 -11.81 -21.28
CA ALA A 69 1.26 -12.26 -19.92
C ALA A 69 0.06 -11.52 -19.32
N SER A 70 -0.05 -10.21 -19.59
CA SER A 70 -1.18 -9.39 -19.12
C SER A 70 -2.52 -9.82 -19.74
N ILE A 71 -2.53 -10.21 -21.02
CA ILE A 71 -3.74 -10.74 -21.66
C ILE A 71 -4.21 -11.99 -20.92
N THR A 72 -3.31 -12.94 -20.68
CA THR A 72 -3.62 -14.17 -19.92
C THR A 72 -4.14 -13.83 -18.52
N ALA A 73 -3.46 -12.95 -17.80
CA ALA A 73 -3.86 -12.53 -16.46
C ALA A 73 -5.27 -11.93 -16.42
N LEU A 74 -5.62 -11.07 -17.38
CA LEU A 74 -6.95 -10.45 -17.47
C LEU A 74 -8.06 -11.42 -17.91
N GLN A 75 -7.69 -12.50 -18.60
CA GLN A 75 -8.63 -13.56 -19.03
C GLN A 75 -8.76 -14.68 -18.00
N THR A 76 -7.87 -14.76 -17.02
CA THR A 76 -7.92 -15.75 -15.95
C THR A 76 -9.14 -15.51 -15.06
N ASP A 77 -9.85 -16.57 -14.71
CA ASP A 77 -10.99 -16.49 -13.81
C ASP A 77 -10.54 -15.94 -12.43
N PRO A 78 -11.24 -14.96 -11.87
CA PRO A 78 -10.91 -14.42 -10.56
C PRO A 78 -10.80 -15.45 -9.43
N SER A 79 -11.47 -16.58 -9.53
CA SER A 79 -11.38 -17.68 -8.56
C SER A 79 -9.97 -18.26 -8.46
N GLU A 80 -9.19 -18.27 -9.55
CA GLU A 80 -7.85 -18.84 -9.60
C GLU A 80 -6.82 -18.08 -8.74
N TYR A 81 -7.04 -16.80 -8.48
CA TYR A 81 -6.18 -15.96 -7.64
C TYR A 81 -6.86 -15.45 -6.37
N ARG A 82 -8.06 -15.94 -6.06
CA ARG A 82 -8.79 -15.57 -4.85
C ARG A 82 -8.00 -15.84 -3.57
N TYR A 83 -7.21 -16.91 -3.54
CA TYR A 83 -6.36 -17.28 -2.41
C TYR A 83 -5.43 -16.14 -1.97
N MET A 84 -4.98 -15.28 -2.90
CA MET A 84 -4.15 -14.12 -2.55
C MET A 84 -4.92 -13.12 -1.69
N ILE A 85 -6.19 -12.87 -2.02
CA ILE A 85 -7.06 -11.96 -1.26
C ILE A 85 -7.32 -12.54 0.13
N ASP A 86 -7.57 -13.84 0.22
CA ASP A 86 -7.86 -14.53 1.48
C ASP A 86 -6.61 -14.53 2.39
N GLU A 87 -5.41 -14.70 1.84
CA GLU A 87 -4.15 -14.54 2.59
C GLU A 87 -3.95 -13.11 3.10
N PHE A 88 -4.23 -12.10 2.28
CA PHE A 88 -4.17 -10.71 2.73
C PHE A 88 -5.20 -10.41 3.83
N LYS A 89 -6.40 -10.95 3.72
CA LYS A 89 -7.43 -10.83 4.76
C LYS A 89 -6.95 -11.41 6.09
N LYS A 90 -6.35 -12.60 6.06
CA LYS A 90 -5.76 -13.26 7.24
C LYS A 90 -4.64 -12.40 7.87
N ARG A 91 -3.72 -11.90 7.04
CA ARG A 91 -2.63 -11.04 7.50
C ARG A 91 -3.14 -9.72 8.09
N ARG A 92 -4.17 -9.13 7.51
CA ARG A 92 -4.86 -7.94 8.05
C ARG A 92 -5.31 -8.18 9.48
N GLU A 93 -6.03 -9.28 9.75
CA GLU A 93 -6.51 -9.61 11.10
C GLU A 93 -5.35 -9.72 12.10
N ILE A 94 -4.33 -10.50 11.72
CA ILE A 94 -3.16 -10.72 12.58
C ILE A 94 -2.49 -9.39 12.93
N VAL A 95 -2.16 -8.59 11.92
CA VAL A 95 -1.46 -7.30 12.11
C VAL A 95 -2.32 -6.31 12.87
N TYR A 96 -3.64 -6.24 12.61
CA TYR A 96 -4.56 -5.38 13.34
C TYR A 96 -4.52 -5.65 14.85
N HIS A 97 -4.66 -6.91 15.26
CA HIS A 97 -4.64 -7.26 16.67
C HIS A 97 -3.28 -6.99 17.34
N LEU A 98 -2.19 -7.30 16.66
CA LEU A 98 -0.84 -7.03 17.17
C LEU A 98 -0.57 -5.52 17.27
N MET A 99 -0.96 -4.75 16.28
CA MET A 99 -0.74 -3.30 16.24
C MET A 99 -1.58 -2.56 17.31
N LYS A 100 -2.80 -3.01 17.58
CA LYS A 100 -3.62 -2.47 18.66
C LYS A 100 -3.02 -2.68 20.05
N ALA A 101 -2.15 -3.65 20.20
CA ALA A 101 -1.45 -3.91 21.47
C ALA A 101 -0.18 -3.06 21.64
N ILE A 102 0.19 -2.23 20.64
CA ILE A 102 1.32 -1.32 20.73
C ILE A 102 0.85 -0.04 21.44
N PRO A 103 1.52 0.38 22.53
CA PRO A 103 1.17 1.62 23.23
C PRO A 103 1.21 2.84 22.30
N GLY A 104 0.27 3.76 22.46
CA GLY A 104 0.23 5.03 21.71
C GLY A 104 -0.21 4.96 20.25
N PHE A 105 -0.48 3.76 19.70
CA PHE A 105 -1.01 3.61 18.34
C PHE A 105 -2.54 3.70 18.35
N LYS A 106 -3.08 4.56 17.46
CA LYS A 106 -4.52 4.55 17.15
C LYS A 106 -4.71 3.90 15.78
N VAL A 107 -5.21 2.69 15.77
CA VAL A 107 -5.23 1.84 14.59
C VAL A 107 -6.61 1.83 13.96
N ASN A 108 -6.70 2.24 12.68
CA ASN A 108 -7.87 2.03 11.85
C ASN A 108 -7.88 0.60 11.28
N TYR A 109 -9.08 0.08 11.01
CA TYR A 109 -9.23 -1.22 10.35
C TYR A 109 -9.36 -1.03 8.84
N PRO A 110 -8.41 -1.50 8.02
CA PRO A 110 -8.43 -1.27 6.58
C PRO A 110 -9.52 -2.09 5.90
N GLU A 111 -10.40 -1.44 5.14
CA GLU A 111 -11.43 -2.11 4.34
C GLU A 111 -10.90 -2.64 3.01
N ALA A 112 -9.75 -2.12 2.56
CA ALA A 112 -9.14 -2.47 1.28
C ALA A 112 -7.61 -2.29 1.30
N ALA A 113 -6.94 -2.66 0.21
CA ALA A 113 -5.49 -2.59 0.01
C ALA A 113 -4.71 -3.49 0.98
N PHE A 114 -3.44 -3.22 1.18
CA PHE A 114 -2.53 -4.00 2.05
C PHE A 114 -1.68 -3.09 2.94
N TYR A 115 -2.29 -1.99 3.42
CA TYR A 115 -1.64 -1.00 4.29
C TYR A 115 -2.44 -0.75 5.55
N PHE A 116 -1.73 -0.60 6.68
CA PHE A 116 -2.20 0.10 7.85
C PHE A 116 -1.66 1.53 7.85
N PHE A 117 -2.43 2.44 8.43
CA PHE A 117 -2.05 3.85 8.55
C PHE A 117 -2.40 4.38 9.94
N PRO A 118 -1.77 3.82 11.02
CA PRO A 118 -2.06 4.22 12.39
C PRO A 118 -1.62 5.66 12.66
N ASP A 119 -2.40 6.35 13.48
CA ASP A 119 -2.05 7.62 14.09
C ASP A 119 -1.07 7.36 15.24
N ILE A 120 0.08 8.02 15.18
CA ILE A 120 1.19 7.94 16.16
C ILE A 120 1.42 9.30 16.84
N SER A 121 0.44 10.18 16.82
CA SER A 121 0.52 11.52 17.43
C SER A 121 0.93 11.50 18.90
N PHE A 122 0.72 10.36 19.59
CA PHE A 122 1.19 10.15 20.96
C PHE A 122 2.71 10.35 21.12
N TYR A 123 3.48 10.02 20.09
CA TYR A 123 4.95 10.10 20.12
C TYR A 123 5.51 11.41 19.62
N ILE A 124 4.75 12.17 18.83
CA ILE A 124 5.21 13.44 18.24
C ILE A 124 5.41 14.49 19.35
N GLY A 125 6.54 15.16 19.33
CA GLY A 125 6.96 16.12 20.35
C GLY A 125 7.59 15.51 21.59
N LYS A 126 7.82 14.20 21.62
CA LYS A 126 8.48 13.48 22.71
C LYS A 126 9.91 13.08 22.34
N THR A 127 10.71 12.81 23.37
CA THR A 127 12.04 12.23 23.23
C THR A 127 11.98 10.75 23.59
N LEU A 128 12.45 9.88 22.69
CA LEU A 128 12.52 8.43 22.86
C LEU A 128 13.99 8.01 22.92
N ASN A 129 14.45 7.51 24.06
CA ASN A 129 15.86 7.13 24.26
C ASN A 129 16.86 8.24 23.84
N GLY A 130 16.54 9.51 24.12
CA GLY A 130 17.36 10.67 23.73
C GLY A 130 17.17 11.14 22.28
N THR A 131 16.29 10.51 21.49
CA THR A 131 15.95 10.93 20.13
C THR A 131 14.65 11.73 20.15
N GLU A 132 14.70 12.99 19.75
CA GLU A 132 13.51 13.85 19.61
C GLU A 132 12.67 13.42 18.39
N ILE A 133 11.38 13.17 18.59
CA ILE A 133 10.43 12.80 17.55
C ILE A 133 9.61 14.04 17.15
N LYS A 134 10.04 14.76 16.14
CA LYS A 134 9.37 15.99 15.68
C LYS A 134 8.16 15.71 14.80
N ASP A 135 8.21 14.61 14.04
CA ASP A 135 7.19 14.23 13.09
C ASP A 135 7.18 12.71 12.85
N ALA A 136 6.31 12.28 11.92
CA ALA A 136 6.18 10.88 11.58
C ALA A 136 7.39 10.29 10.82
N ASP A 137 8.19 11.10 10.16
CA ASP A 137 9.40 10.64 9.48
C ASP A 137 10.51 10.35 10.51
N ASP A 138 10.68 11.21 11.53
CA ASP A 138 11.57 10.93 12.67
C ASP A 138 11.17 9.65 13.40
N PHE A 139 9.86 9.44 13.61
CA PHE A 139 9.37 8.20 14.22
C PHE A 139 9.63 6.97 13.35
N ALA A 140 9.45 7.09 12.03
CA ALA A 140 9.78 6.01 11.10
C ALA A 140 11.28 5.66 11.11
N MET A 141 12.15 6.66 11.19
CA MET A 141 13.59 6.47 11.35
C MET A 141 13.94 5.84 12.70
N PHE A 142 13.32 6.30 13.79
CA PHE A 142 13.49 5.69 15.11
C PHE A 142 13.15 4.19 15.09
N LEU A 143 12.03 3.79 14.48
CA LEU A 143 11.65 2.37 14.33
C LEU A 143 12.64 1.59 13.45
N LEU A 144 13.17 2.21 12.40
CA LEU A 144 14.15 1.58 11.53
C LEU A 144 15.45 1.27 12.30
N GLU A 145 15.94 2.23 13.08
CA GLU A 145 17.22 2.14 13.79
C GLU A 145 17.14 1.25 15.06
N ASN A 146 16.01 1.29 15.77
CA ASN A 146 15.89 0.62 17.07
C ASN A 146 15.07 -0.68 17.02
N ALA A 147 14.10 -0.79 16.11
CA ALA A 147 13.28 -2.00 15.93
C ALA A 147 13.61 -2.76 14.63
N TYR A 148 14.45 -2.19 13.75
CA TYR A 148 14.76 -2.75 12.41
C TYR A 148 13.51 -3.00 11.57
N VAL A 149 12.56 -2.07 11.63
CA VAL A 149 11.30 -2.13 10.87
C VAL A 149 11.16 -0.88 10.02
N GLY A 150 11.21 -1.06 8.70
CA GLY A 150 11.00 0.01 7.72
C GLY A 150 9.52 0.37 7.59
N THR A 151 9.22 1.65 7.82
CA THR A 151 7.89 2.25 7.62
C THR A 151 8.02 3.54 6.83
N VAL A 152 6.92 4.19 6.50
CA VAL A 152 6.96 5.47 5.76
C VAL A 152 6.10 6.49 6.48
N GLY A 153 6.66 7.68 6.74
CA GLY A 153 5.94 8.80 7.34
C GLY A 153 4.73 9.23 6.51
N GLY A 154 3.73 9.74 7.20
CA GLY A 154 2.40 9.97 6.63
C GLY A 154 2.25 11.26 5.84
N VAL A 155 3.22 12.19 5.88
CA VAL A 155 3.16 13.48 5.17
C VAL A 155 2.87 13.28 3.68
N SER A 156 3.59 12.36 3.04
CA SER A 156 3.40 12.00 1.61
C SER A 156 2.04 11.38 1.30
N PHE A 157 1.26 11.02 2.32
CA PHE A 157 -0.07 10.40 2.21
C PHE A 157 -1.18 11.28 2.80
N GLY A 158 -0.89 12.56 3.07
CA GLY A 158 -1.87 13.57 3.48
C GLY A 158 -2.17 13.62 4.99
N ASN A 159 -1.42 12.89 5.84
CA ASN A 159 -1.56 12.99 7.29
C ASN A 159 -0.21 12.85 8.01
N ALA A 160 0.30 13.97 8.51
CA ALA A 160 1.59 14.06 9.20
C ALA A 160 1.64 13.31 10.55
N ASN A 161 0.49 12.96 11.13
CA ASN A 161 0.42 12.24 12.40
C ASN A 161 0.40 10.72 12.24
N CYS A 162 0.49 10.22 11.02
CA CYS A 162 0.40 8.80 10.73
C CYS A 162 1.68 8.24 10.14
N ILE A 163 1.87 6.92 10.26
CA ILE A 163 2.89 6.17 9.51
C ILE A 163 2.25 5.04 8.74
N ARG A 164 2.78 4.72 7.55
CA ARG A 164 2.27 3.66 6.70
C ARG A 164 3.04 2.37 6.90
N PHE A 165 2.31 1.31 7.24
CA PHE A 165 2.80 -0.07 7.26
C PHE A 165 2.24 -0.87 6.09
N SER A 166 3.08 -1.61 5.40
CA SER A 166 2.65 -2.62 4.45
C SER A 166 2.58 -3.99 5.13
N TYR A 167 1.49 -4.74 4.91
CA TYR A 167 1.42 -6.14 5.34
C TYR A 167 1.56 -7.14 4.18
N ALA A 168 2.23 -6.70 3.10
CA ALA A 168 2.60 -7.54 1.96
C ALA A 168 3.91 -8.31 2.21
N ALA A 169 4.01 -8.96 3.38
CA ALA A 169 5.12 -9.80 3.79
C ALA A 169 4.59 -11.13 4.34
N SER A 170 5.46 -12.07 4.67
CA SER A 170 5.03 -13.34 5.27
C SER A 170 4.43 -13.14 6.67
N GLU A 171 3.52 -14.03 7.09
CA GLU A 171 2.93 -13.98 8.42
C GLU A 171 3.99 -13.97 9.54
N LYS A 172 5.07 -14.75 9.35
CA LYS A 172 6.19 -14.82 10.29
C LYS A 172 6.90 -13.49 10.43
N GLU A 173 7.24 -12.85 9.30
CA GLU A 173 7.91 -11.55 9.29
C GLU A 173 7.04 -10.45 9.90
N LEU A 174 5.74 -10.47 9.61
CA LEU A 174 4.79 -9.50 10.16
C LEU A 174 4.68 -9.63 11.69
N LYS A 175 4.56 -10.85 12.21
CA LYS A 175 4.52 -11.11 13.65
C LYS A 175 5.82 -10.68 14.34
N ASP A 176 6.95 -11.00 13.74
CA ASP A 176 8.28 -10.61 14.25
C ASP A 176 8.44 -9.09 14.27
N ALA A 177 8.09 -8.40 13.18
CA ALA A 177 8.16 -6.95 13.10
C ALA A 177 7.28 -6.25 14.15
N MET A 178 6.02 -6.69 14.30
CA MET A 178 5.12 -6.12 15.30
C MET A 178 5.61 -6.34 16.74
N ASN A 179 6.19 -7.52 17.01
CA ASN A 179 6.77 -7.81 18.33
C ASN A 179 7.99 -6.93 18.62
N ARG A 180 8.89 -6.75 17.64
CA ARG A 180 10.08 -5.87 17.79
C ARG A 180 9.68 -4.41 18.02
N ILE A 181 8.68 -3.90 17.31
CA ILE A 181 8.15 -2.55 17.54
C ILE A 181 7.59 -2.43 18.95
N LYS A 182 6.78 -3.42 19.37
CA LYS A 182 6.16 -3.40 20.70
C LYS A 182 7.22 -3.36 21.80
N ILE A 183 8.19 -4.26 21.77
CA ILE A 183 9.29 -4.32 22.76
C ILE A 183 10.07 -3.00 22.75
N CYS A 184 10.46 -2.51 21.58
CA CYS A 184 11.21 -1.26 21.43
C CYS A 184 10.49 -0.06 22.08
N LEU A 185 9.18 0.04 21.91
CA LEU A 185 8.38 1.16 22.45
C LEU A 185 7.98 0.97 23.92
N GLU A 186 7.88 -0.26 24.40
CA GLU A 186 7.63 -0.55 25.83
C GLU A 186 8.90 -0.32 26.68
N GLU A 187 10.08 -0.56 26.13
CA GLU A 187 11.37 -0.37 26.79
C GLU A 187 11.94 1.06 26.63
N ALA A 188 11.38 1.85 25.70
CA ALA A 188 11.85 3.22 25.47
C ALA A 188 11.59 4.13 26.69
N VAL A 189 12.63 4.87 27.08
CA VAL A 189 12.50 6.01 28.02
C VAL A 189 11.84 7.14 27.25
N ILE A 190 10.67 7.56 27.70
CA ILE A 190 9.86 8.61 27.05
C ILE A 190 9.88 9.85 27.94
N GLU A 191 10.41 10.96 27.41
CA GLU A 191 10.49 12.28 28.05
C GLU A 191 9.59 13.30 27.33
#